data_3a186406239706f9ab9d4d57037ec573
#
_entry.id   3a186406239706f9ab9d4d57037ec573
#
_cell.length_a   1.000
_cell.length_b   1.000
_cell.length_c   1.000
_cell.angle_alpha   90.00
_cell.angle_beta   90.00
_cell.angle_gamma   90.00
#
_symmetry.space_group_name_H-M   'P 1'
#
loop_
_entity.id
_entity.type
_entity.pdbx_description
1 polymer ?
#
loop_
_entity_poly.entity_id
_entity_poly.type
_entity_poly.pdbx_seq_one_letter_code
_entity_poly.pdbx_strand_id
1 'polypeptide(L)'
;SSDTLGSKSVAIGSRALVSQNFTTATDTFNTAVGFDAGVSVTTGVLNTLVGGLAGDALTVGNSNVAVGTLALSADTKGDQSVAIGNNALTAQNFTTSVDTYNVAVGAEAGNDITTGVRNVIMGGRAGHKLTDADHNTAIGDQAITTDTLGSKSTAVGSAALATQNFTTATNTFNTAVGYYAGVAVTTGVQNTLIGGLAGETLTTGSYNTLIGKET
;
A
#
# COMPACT_ATOMS: atom_id res chain seq x y z
N SER A 1 15.16 19.19 -17.51
CA SER A 1 14.16 19.77 -16.58
C SER A 1 13.96 21.23 -16.92
N SER A 2 12.75 21.73 -16.84
CA SER A 2 12.41 23.14 -16.95
C SER A 2 12.45 23.87 -15.60
N ASP A 3 12.82 23.17 -14.55
CA ASP A 3 12.91 23.73 -13.20
C ASP A 3 13.99 24.80 -13.10
N THR A 4 13.62 25.97 -12.66
CA THR A 4 14.51 27.12 -12.56
C THR A 4 14.84 27.52 -11.12
N LEU A 5 14.03 27.14 -10.17
CA LEU A 5 14.11 27.57 -8.78
C LEU A 5 14.07 26.42 -7.76
N GLY A 6 13.86 25.19 -8.21
CA GLY A 6 14.01 23.99 -7.37
C GLY A 6 15.48 23.62 -7.20
N SER A 7 15.87 23.23 -5.99
CA SER A 7 17.24 22.83 -5.67
C SER A 7 17.28 21.51 -4.88
N LYS A 8 18.48 20.95 -4.76
CA LYS A 8 18.77 19.72 -3.98
C LYS A 8 18.00 18.47 -4.46
N SER A 9 17.61 18.40 -5.74
CA SER A 9 17.05 17.21 -6.36
C SER A 9 18.12 16.36 -7.03
N VAL A 10 17.91 15.05 -7.07
CA VAL A 10 18.68 14.08 -7.86
C VAL A 10 17.75 13.48 -8.92
N ALA A 11 18.09 13.62 -10.20
CA ALA A 11 17.33 13.04 -11.30
C ALA A 11 18.29 12.27 -12.24
N ILE A 12 18.15 10.96 -12.29
CA ILE A 12 18.98 10.05 -13.11
C ILE A 12 18.07 9.18 -13.98
N GLY A 13 18.15 9.33 -15.26
CA GLY A 13 17.33 8.58 -16.22
C GLY A 13 16.61 9.49 -17.22
N SER A 14 16.11 8.88 -18.31
CA SER A 14 15.33 9.63 -19.29
C SER A 14 14.04 10.14 -18.65
N ARG A 15 13.78 11.43 -18.76
CA ARG A 15 12.63 12.19 -18.25
C ARG A 15 12.40 12.14 -16.73
N ALA A 16 13.38 11.64 -15.92
CA ALA A 16 13.27 11.72 -14.46
C ALA A 16 13.06 13.18 -14.03
N LEU A 17 12.02 13.46 -13.23
CA LEU A 17 11.59 14.79 -12.74
C LEU A 17 11.49 15.86 -13.85
N VAL A 18 11.16 15.50 -15.07
CA VAL A 18 11.18 16.44 -16.21
C VAL A 18 10.19 17.58 -16.04
N SER A 19 9.06 17.35 -15.37
CA SER A 19 8.00 18.34 -15.14
C SER A 19 8.21 19.18 -13.88
N GLN A 20 9.23 18.89 -13.06
CA GLN A 20 9.50 19.65 -11.85
C GLN A 20 9.72 21.13 -12.22
N ASN A 21 8.96 22.02 -11.58
CA ASN A 21 9.06 23.44 -11.85
C ASN A 21 8.52 24.29 -10.69
N PHE A 22 9.43 24.90 -9.97
CA PHE A 22 9.11 25.78 -8.85
C PHE A 22 9.16 27.25 -9.26
N THR A 23 8.18 28.03 -8.81
CA THR A 23 8.10 29.49 -9.06
C THR A 23 8.75 30.31 -7.94
N THR A 24 9.17 29.67 -6.87
CA THR A 24 9.94 30.26 -5.75
C THR A 24 11.12 29.36 -5.42
N ALA A 25 12.19 29.93 -4.88
CA ALA A 25 13.36 29.16 -4.48
C ALA A 25 12.96 28.11 -3.41
N THR A 26 13.07 26.85 -3.76
CA THR A 26 12.60 25.71 -2.93
C THR A 26 13.63 24.62 -2.85
N ASP A 27 13.97 24.21 -1.64
CA ASP A 27 14.75 22.99 -1.39
C ASP A 27 13.81 21.79 -1.52
N THR A 28 13.91 21.04 -2.60
CA THR A 28 12.94 20.02 -2.97
C THR A 28 13.24 18.67 -2.36
N PHE A 29 14.53 18.33 -2.23
CA PHE A 29 15.02 17.03 -1.75
C PHE A 29 14.39 15.81 -2.45
N ASN A 30 13.98 15.96 -3.71
CA ASN A 30 13.48 14.83 -4.50
C ASN A 30 14.65 13.99 -5.04
N THR A 31 14.53 12.68 -4.96
CA THR A 31 15.43 11.73 -5.61
C THR A 31 14.63 10.88 -6.59
N ALA A 32 14.93 10.96 -7.87
CA ALA A 32 14.32 10.13 -8.91
C ALA A 32 15.39 9.43 -9.76
N VAL A 33 15.35 8.10 -9.79
CA VAL A 33 16.29 7.28 -10.54
C VAL A 33 15.53 6.24 -11.37
N GLY A 34 15.49 6.40 -12.66
CA GLY A 34 14.81 5.49 -13.58
C GLY A 34 14.19 6.21 -14.78
N PHE A 35 13.77 5.43 -15.78
CA PHE A 35 12.98 5.93 -16.90
C PHE A 35 11.64 6.42 -16.37
N ASP A 36 11.29 7.67 -16.66
CA ASP A 36 10.06 8.34 -16.22
C ASP A 36 9.81 8.36 -14.70
N ALA A 37 10.80 8.14 -13.86
CA ALA A 37 10.66 8.25 -12.43
C ALA A 37 10.22 9.68 -12.04
N GLY A 38 9.03 9.81 -11.44
CA GLY A 38 8.44 11.09 -11.07
C GLY A 38 8.26 12.06 -12.25
N VAL A 39 8.00 11.55 -13.45
CA VAL A 39 7.92 12.37 -14.68
C VAL A 39 6.91 13.51 -14.58
N SER A 40 5.81 13.33 -13.84
CA SER A 40 4.75 14.31 -13.65
C SER A 40 4.91 15.20 -12.40
N VAL A 41 5.92 14.97 -11.56
CA VAL A 41 6.15 15.79 -10.36
C VAL A 41 6.35 17.25 -10.76
N THR A 42 5.49 18.12 -10.25
CA THR A 42 5.57 19.58 -10.48
C THR A 42 6.13 20.32 -9.28
N THR A 43 5.40 20.31 -8.17
CA THR A 43 5.76 21.01 -6.92
C THR A 43 5.82 20.07 -5.71
N GLY A 44 5.69 18.75 -5.91
CA GLY A 44 5.92 17.77 -4.85
C GLY A 44 7.36 17.78 -4.36
N VAL A 45 7.57 17.61 -3.05
CA VAL A 45 8.88 17.63 -2.39
C VAL A 45 9.12 16.39 -1.53
N LEU A 46 10.40 16.14 -1.20
CA LEU A 46 10.79 15.06 -0.26
C LEU A 46 10.44 13.64 -0.78
N ASN A 47 10.33 13.45 -2.08
CA ASN A 47 10.00 12.14 -2.66
C ASN A 47 11.27 11.37 -3.03
N THR A 48 11.26 10.05 -2.78
CA THR A 48 12.27 9.09 -3.23
C THR A 48 11.63 8.12 -4.22
N LEU A 49 11.96 8.24 -5.51
CA LEU A 49 11.34 7.54 -6.63
C LEU A 49 12.41 6.76 -7.39
N VAL A 50 12.52 5.46 -7.18
CA VAL A 50 13.58 4.63 -7.76
C VAL A 50 13.00 3.44 -8.52
N GLY A 51 13.09 3.46 -9.82
CA GLY A 51 12.54 2.44 -10.72
C GLY A 51 11.90 3.04 -11.95
N GLY A 52 11.72 2.24 -12.99
CA GLY A 52 10.97 2.69 -14.16
C GLY A 52 9.52 3.00 -13.80
N LEU A 53 9.03 4.19 -14.13
CA LEU A 53 7.66 4.63 -13.83
C LEU A 53 7.34 4.65 -12.32
N ALA A 54 8.33 4.78 -11.44
CA ALA A 54 8.08 4.95 -10.01
C ALA A 54 7.50 6.34 -9.75
N GLY A 55 6.29 6.41 -9.17
CA GLY A 55 5.58 7.66 -8.87
C GLY A 55 5.39 8.56 -10.09
N ASP A 56 5.22 7.99 -11.26
CA ASP A 56 5.20 8.74 -12.54
C ASP A 56 3.99 9.67 -12.68
N ALA A 57 2.86 9.37 -12.04
CA ALA A 57 1.68 10.24 -12.00
C ALA A 57 1.71 11.30 -10.88
N LEU A 58 2.62 11.19 -9.90
CA LEU A 58 2.70 12.16 -8.80
C LEU A 58 2.87 13.59 -9.35
N THR A 59 2.07 14.53 -8.84
CA THR A 59 2.15 15.93 -9.22
C THR A 59 2.61 16.83 -8.05
N VAL A 60 1.84 16.89 -7.00
CA VAL A 60 2.09 17.72 -5.80
C VAL A 60 2.27 16.89 -4.54
N GLY A 61 2.17 15.55 -4.62
CA GLY A 61 2.35 14.64 -3.48
C GLY A 61 3.75 14.75 -2.88
N ASN A 62 3.82 14.68 -1.55
CA ASN A 62 5.04 14.92 -0.79
C ASN A 62 5.43 13.71 0.08
N SER A 63 6.72 13.62 0.38
CA SER A 63 7.24 12.65 1.38
C SER A 63 6.92 11.19 1.04
N ASN A 64 6.85 10.85 -0.25
CA ASN A 64 6.58 9.50 -0.70
C ASN A 64 7.89 8.75 -0.99
N VAL A 65 7.89 7.45 -0.70
CA VAL A 65 8.94 6.52 -1.08
C VAL A 65 8.36 5.50 -2.06
N ALA A 66 8.78 5.52 -3.31
CA ALA A 66 8.41 4.54 -4.33
C ALA A 66 9.68 3.87 -4.88
N VAL A 67 9.87 2.60 -4.58
CA VAL A 67 11.06 1.83 -5.03
C VAL A 67 10.61 0.55 -5.74
N GLY A 68 10.77 0.51 -7.03
CA GLY A 68 10.34 -0.59 -7.90
C GLY A 68 9.66 -0.10 -9.16
N THR A 69 9.61 -0.94 -10.18
CA THR A 69 8.87 -0.60 -11.40
C THR A 69 7.38 -0.46 -11.10
N LEU A 70 6.77 0.65 -11.54
CA LEU A 70 5.35 0.98 -11.31
C LEU A 70 4.95 1.08 -9.83
N ALA A 71 5.90 1.22 -8.91
CA ALA A 71 5.56 1.52 -7.51
C ALA A 71 4.91 2.90 -7.43
N LEU A 72 3.72 3.00 -6.81
CA LEU A 72 2.94 4.25 -6.62
C LEU A 72 2.66 4.99 -7.94
N SER A 73 2.43 4.25 -9.05
CA SER A 73 2.41 4.87 -10.38
C SER A 73 1.14 5.64 -10.72
N ALA A 74 -0.01 5.36 -10.09
CA ALA A 74 -1.25 6.07 -10.37
C ALA A 74 -1.52 7.26 -9.44
N ASP A 75 -0.83 7.38 -8.32
CA ASP A 75 -1.11 8.42 -7.32
C ASP A 75 -0.70 9.81 -7.83
N THR A 76 -1.60 10.77 -7.66
CA THR A 76 -1.36 12.14 -8.10
C THR A 76 -1.04 13.11 -6.97
N LYS A 77 -1.65 12.94 -5.79
CA LYS A 77 -1.59 13.91 -4.69
C LYS A 77 -1.53 13.30 -3.29
N GLY A 78 -1.40 11.98 -3.17
CA GLY A 78 -1.20 11.32 -1.88
C GLY A 78 0.15 11.70 -1.28
N ASP A 79 0.17 11.88 0.03
CA ASP A 79 1.35 12.21 0.82
C ASP A 79 1.73 11.03 1.73
N GLN A 80 3.01 10.91 2.07
CA GLN A 80 3.52 10.01 3.13
C GLN A 80 3.25 8.52 2.88
N SER A 81 3.25 8.07 1.63
CA SER A 81 3.18 6.65 1.27
C SER A 81 4.58 6.02 1.15
N VAL A 82 4.68 4.75 1.53
CA VAL A 82 5.87 3.91 1.27
C VAL A 82 5.45 2.73 0.40
N ALA A 83 5.93 2.69 -0.83
CA ALA A 83 5.69 1.62 -1.81
C ALA A 83 7.02 1.01 -2.26
N ILE A 84 7.35 -0.18 -1.81
CA ILE A 84 8.62 -0.87 -2.14
C ILE A 84 8.31 -2.23 -2.76
N GLY A 85 8.59 -2.38 -4.03
CA GLY A 85 8.35 -3.58 -4.81
C GLY A 85 7.74 -3.28 -6.17
N ASN A 86 7.85 -4.21 -7.10
CA ASN A 86 7.16 -4.09 -8.38
C ASN A 86 5.65 -4.03 -8.16
N ASN A 87 4.97 -3.05 -8.72
CA ASN A 87 3.55 -2.80 -8.59
C ASN A 87 3.05 -2.64 -7.12
N ALA A 88 3.87 -2.23 -6.18
CA ALA A 88 3.40 -1.87 -4.84
C ALA A 88 2.57 -0.57 -4.90
N LEU A 89 1.35 -0.55 -4.33
CA LEU A 89 0.41 0.58 -4.34
C LEU A 89 0.16 1.17 -5.75
N THR A 90 0.17 0.34 -6.78
CA THR A 90 0.06 0.80 -8.18
C THR A 90 -1.22 1.59 -8.44
N ALA A 91 -2.36 1.17 -7.88
CA ALA A 91 -3.66 1.79 -8.12
C ALA A 91 -3.98 2.95 -7.16
N GLN A 92 -3.15 3.20 -6.12
CA GLN A 92 -3.40 4.30 -5.19
C GLN A 92 -3.51 5.62 -5.96
N ASN A 93 -4.61 6.37 -5.72
CA ASN A 93 -4.81 7.65 -6.40
C ASN A 93 -5.71 8.60 -5.61
N PHE A 94 -5.10 9.60 -5.02
CA PHE A 94 -5.79 10.68 -4.33
C PHE A 94 -5.86 11.93 -5.22
N THR A 95 -7.06 12.46 -5.42
CA THR A 95 -7.32 13.67 -6.22
C THR A 95 -7.20 14.96 -5.40
N THR A 96 -7.06 14.84 -4.10
CA THR A 96 -6.76 15.91 -3.13
C THR A 96 -5.56 15.51 -2.30
N SER A 97 -4.81 16.47 -1.74
CA SER A 97 -3.69 16.15 -0.83
C SER A 97 -4.21 15.47 0.43
N VAL A 98 -3.72 14.27 0.70
CA VAL A 98 -4.11 13.42 1.83
C VAL A 98 -2.88 12.73 2.40
N ASP A 99 -2.70 12.81 3.70
CA ASP A 99 -1.72 11.99 4.43
C ASP A 99 -2.21 10.54 4.45
N THR A 100 -1.67 9.71 3.59
CA THR A 100 -2.14 8.34 3.39
C THR A 100 -1.65 7.39 4.46
N TYR A 101 -0.40 7.56 4.88
CA TYR A 101 0.31 6.66 5.81
C TYR A 101 0.23 5.17 5.41
N ASN A 102 0.14 4.88 4.12
CA ASN A 102 0.20 3.51 3.62
C ASN A 102 1.65 3.04 3.54
N VAL A 103 1.91 1.84 4.04
CA VAL A 103 3.20 1.16 3.90
C VAL A 103 2.96 -0.14 3.15
N ALA A 104 3.52 -0.29 1.95
CA ALA A 104 3.44 -1.51 1.16
C ALA A 104 4.86 -1.96 0.76
N VAL A 105 5.25 -3.15 1.20
CA VAL A 105 6.57 -3.73 0.92
C VAL A 105 6.41 -5.15 0.38
N GLY A 106 6.72 -5.34 -0.88
CA GLY A 106 6.60 -6.62 -1.59
C GLY A 106 6.04 -6.43 -3.00
N ALA A 107 6.28 -7.40 -3.87
CA ALA A 107 5.68 -7.38 -5.21
C ALA A 107 4.15 -7.46 -5.10
N GLU A 108 3.45 -6.54 -5.78
CA GLU A 108 1.99 -6.42 -5.77
C GLU A 108 1.38 -6.23 -4.36
N ALA A 109 2.16 -5.75 -3.38
CA ALA A 109 1.65 -5.42 -2.05
C ALA A 109 0.69 -4.21 -2.16
N GLY A 110 -0.56 -4.38 -1.70
CA GLY A 110 -1.60 -3.36 -1.78
C GLY A 110 -1.87 -2.86 -3.20
N ASN A 111 -1.69 -3.71 -4.23
CA ASN A 111 -1.75 -3.32 -5.64
C ASN A 111 -3.03 -2.54 -6.01
N ASP A 112 -4.20 -3.01 -5.57
CA ASP A 112 -5.50 -2.45 -5.94
C ASP A 112 -5.99 -1.37 -4.95
N ILE A 113 -5.20 -0.99 -3.92
CA ILE A 113 -5.57 0.10 -3.02
C ILE A 113 -5.73 1.39 -3.84
N THR A 114 -6.92 1.99 -3.75
CA THR A 114 -7.25 3.26 -4.42
C THR A 114 -7.22 4.44 -3.45
N THR A 115 -8.14 4.46 -2.50
CA THR A 115 -8.33 5.55 -1.52
C THR A 115 -8.21 5.10 -0.06
N GLY A 116 -7.95 3.81 0.17
CA GLY A 116 -7.69 3.29 1.51
C GLY A 116 -6.43 3.89 2.14
N VAL A 117 -6.49 4.18 3.46
CA VAL A 117 -5.41 4.84 4.20
C VAL A 117 -4.96 4.05 5.43
N ARG A 118 -3.76 4.35 5.91
CA ARG A 118 -3.20 3.78 7.15
C ARG A 118 -3.11 2.26 7.16
N ASN A 119 -2.79 1.67 6.01
CA ASN A 119 -2.58 0.24 5.88
C ASN A 119 -1.07 -0.09 5.98
N VAL A 120 -0.74 -1.16 6.71
CA VAL A 120 0.61 -1.74 6.75
C VAL A 120 0.57 -3.08 6.04
N ILE A 121 1.14 -3.14 4.86
CA ILE A 121 1.05 -4.28 3.93
C ILE A 121 2.48 -4.77 3.62
N MET A 122 2.85 -5.97 4.07
CA MET A 122 4.20 -6.49 3.87
C MET A 122 4.16 -7.96 3.41
N GLY A 123 4.66 -8.24 2.24
CA GLY A 123 4.69 -9.58 1.63
C GLY A 123 4.21 -9.56 0.18
N GLY A 124 4.59 -10.56 -0.59
CA GLY A 124 4.09 -10.72 -1.96
C GLY A 124 2.57 -10.82 -1.97
N ARG A 125 1.89 -9.96 -2.72
CA ARG A 125 0.43 -9.95 -2.85
C ARG A 125 -0.35 -9.82 -1.52
N ALA A 126 0.29 -9.38 -0.44
CA ALA A 126 -0.42 -9.00 0.77
C ALA A 126 -1.37 -7.84 0.47
N GLY A 127 -2.59 -7.87 0.98
CA GLY A 127 -3.61 -6.84 0.77
C GLY A 127 -3.91 -6.53 -0.70
N HIS A 128 -3.67 -7.48 -1.61
CA HIS A 128 -3.64 -7.24 -3.06
C HIS A 128 -4.94 -6.62 -3.61
N LYS A 129 -6.10 -7.08 -3.13
CA LYS A 129 -7.42 -6.64 -3.59
C LYS A 129 -8.06 -5.54 -2.76
N LEU A 130 -7.43 -5.09 -1.69
CA LEU A 130 -7.94 -3.96 -0.93
C LEU A 130 -8.12 -2.74 -1.85
N THR A 131 -9.23 -2.03 -1.71
CA THR A 131 -9.51 -0.82 -2.52
C THR A 131 -9.64 0.43 -1.65
N ASP A 132 -10.74 0.59 -0.93
CA ASP A 132 -11.04 1.73 -0.03
C ASP A 132 -11.10 1.25 1.44
N ALA A 133 -10.22 0.34 1.78
CA ALA A 133 -10.15 -0.27 3.10
C ALA A 133 -9.04 0.38 3.94
N ASP A 134 -9.34 0.65 5.20
CA ASP A 134 -8.48 1.43 6.09
C ASP A 134 -7.94 0.61 7.28
N HIS A 135 -6.78 1.03 7.80
CA HIS A 135 -6.24 0.56 9.08
C HIS A 135 -6.01 -0.96 9.13
N ASN A 136 -5.68 -1.59 8.02
CA ASN A 136 -5.34 -3.01 8.00
C ASN A 136 -3.84 -3.22 8.22
N THR A 137 -3.51 -4.29 8.92
CA THR A 137 -2.16 -4.83 9.03
C THR A 137 -2.13 -6.20 8.36
N ALA A 138 -1.50 -6.31 7.20
CA ALA A 138 -1.36 -7.56 6.45
C ALA A 138 0.14 -7.86 6.26
N ILE A 139 0.68 -8.80 7.03
CA ILE A 139 2.10 -9.15 7.00
C ILE A 139 2.25 -10.64 6.70
N GLY A 140 2.80 -10.96 5.55
CA GLY A 140 3.00 -12.31 5.05
C GLY A 140 2.54 -12.44 3.60
N ASP A 141 3.11 -13.40 2.88
CA ASP A 141 2.67 -13.69 1.51
C ASP A 141 1.17 -13.97 1.48
N GLN A 142 0.42 -13.27 0.63
CA GLN A 142 -1.02 -13.37 0.46
C GLN A 142 -1.88 -13.14 1.72
N ALA A 143 -1.37 -12.47 2.76
CA ALA A 143 -2.21 -12.06 3.89
C ALA A 143 -3.30 -11.06 3.40
N ILE A 144 -4.58 -11.29 3.75
CA ILE A 144 -5.77 -10.49 3.32
C ILE A 144 -5.79 -10.26 1.79
N THR A 145 -5.46 -11.26 0.99
CA THR A 145 -5.23 -11.05 -0.45
C THR A 145 -6.50 -10.81 -1.26
N THR A 146 -7.70 -11.24 -0.80
CA THR A 146 -8.95 -11.13 -1.56
C THR A 146 -9.93 -10.09 -1.06
N ASP A 147 -9.72 -9.51 0.11
CA ASP A 147 -10.61 -8.51 0.69
C ASP A 147 -10.58 -7.20 -0.10
N THR A 148 -11.74 -6.59 -0.26
CA THR A 148 -11.87 -5.33 -1.01
C THR A 148 -12.16 -4.14 -0.10
N LEU A 149 -13.08 -4.24 0.85
CA LEU A 149 -13.58 -3.13 1.67
C LEU A 149 -13.59 -3.41 3.18
N GLY A 150 -12.97 -4.52 3.61
CA GLY A 150 -12.80 -4.84 5.04
C GLY A 150 -11.70 -4.00 5.66
N SER A 151 -12.03 -3.31 6.74
CA SER A 151 -11.12 -2.41 7.48
C SER A 151 -10.82 -2.94 8.87
N LYS A 152 -9.68 -2.52 9.45
CA LYS A 152 -9.29 -2.82 10.84
C LYS A 152 -9.04 -4.30 11.11
N SER A 153 -8.57 -5.04 10.11
CA SER A 153 -8.08 -6.40 10.29
C SER A 153 -6.59 -6.42 10.60
N THR A 154 -6.16 -7.38 11.41
CA THR A 154 -4.75 -7.71 11.64
C THR A 154 -4.50 -9.15 11.19
N ALA A 155 -3.72 -9.33 10.14
CA ALA A 155 -3.31 -10.63 9.61
C ALA A 155 -1.78 -10.71 9.56
N VAL A 156 -1.20 -11.58 10.36
CA VAL A 156 0.24 -11.79 10.42
C VAL A 156 0.56 -13.27 10.18
N GLY A 157 1.10 -13.58 9.03
CA GLY A 157 1.42 -14.94 8.59
C GLY A 157 1.04 -15.15 7.13
N SER A 158 1.72 -16.08 6.44
CA SER A 158 1.35 -16.42 5.07
C SER A 158 -0.10 -16.91 5.01
N ALA A 159 -0.87 -16.36 4.08
CA ALA A 159 -2.29 -16.60 3.84
C ALA A 159 -3.21 -16.38 5.08
N ALA A 160 -2.79 -15.63 6.08
CA ALA A 160 -3.68 -15.25 7.18
C ALA A 160 -4.84 -14.39 6.62
N LEU A 161 -6.09 -14.77 6.93
CA LEU A 161 -7.33 -14.15 6.41
C LEU A 161 -7.37 -14.05 4.86
N ALA A 162 -6.75 -14.98 4.15
CA ALA A 162 -6.58 -14.85 2.69
C ALA A 162 -7.90 -14.80 1.92
N THR A 163 -8.97 -15.45 2.39
CA THR A 163 -10.28 -15.46 1.73
C THR A 163 -11.27 -14.44 2.30
N GLN A 164 -10.86 -13.65 3.31
CA GLN A 164 -11.70 -12.56 3.80
C GLN A 164 -12.09 -11.65 2.63
N ASN A 165 -13.39 -11.36 2.50
CA ASN A 165 -13.86 -10.49 1.42
C ASN A 165 -15.17 -9.79 1.78
N PHE A 166 -15.08 -8.52 2.08
CA PHE A 166 -16.21 -7.65 2.32
C PHE A 166 -16.44 -6.74 1.10
N THR A 167 -17.60 -6.84 0.49
CA THR A 167 -18.01 -6.05 -0.68
C THR A 167 -18.71 -4.73 -0.28
N THR A 168 -18.86 -4.49 1.00
CA THR A 168 -19.34 -3.23 1.59
C THR A 168 -18.36 -2.80 2.67
N ALA A 169 -18.21 -1.48 2.86
CA ALA A 169 -17.31 -0.94 3.88
C ALA A 169 -17.66 -1.48 5.27
N THR A 170 -16.78 -2.31 5.83
CA THR A 170 -17.02 -3.04 7.09
C THR A 170 -15.82 -2.95 8.00
N ASN A 171 -16.03 -2.53 9.24
CA ASN A 171 -15.01 -2.68 10.29
C ASN A 171 -15.03 -4.13 10.79
N THR A 172 -14.04 -4.90 10.39
CA THR A 172 -14.01 -6.35 10.62
C THR A 172 -13.54 -6.72 12.01
N PHE A 173 -12.53 -6.00 12.53
CA PHE A 173 -11.84 -6.29 13.80
C PHE A 173 -11.37 -7.74 13.93
N ASN A 174 -11.04 -8.39 12.84
CA ASN A 174 -10.45 -9.72 12.85
C ASN A 174 -8.96 -9.63 13.18
N THR A 175 -8.49 -10.51 14.05
CA THR A 175 -7.06 -10.69 14.36
C THR A 175 -6.68 -12.13 14.06
N ALA A 176 -5.81 -12.35 13.09
CA ALA A 176 -5.28 -13.67 12.73
C ALA A 176 -3.75 -13.63 12.74
N VAL A 177 -3.13 -14.42 13.59
CA VAL A 177 -1.68 -14.51 13.73
C VAL A 177 -1.23 -15.95 13.63
N GLY A 178 -0.56 -16.28 12.53
CA GLY A 178 -0.07 -17.63 12.25
C GLY A 178 -0.21 -18.00 10.76
N TYR A 179 0.54 -18.99 10.34
CA TYR A 179 0.42 -19.57 9.00
C TYR A 179 -0.99 -20.10 8.78
N TYR A 180 -1.67 -19.61 7.74
CA TYR A 180 -3.05 -19.97 7.39
C TYR A 180 -4.09 -19.70 8.50
N ALA A 181 -3.79 -18.86 9.49
CA ALA A 181 -4.79 -18.51 10.52
C ALA A 181 -5.99 -17.81 9.88
N GLY A 182 -7.18 -18.35 10.11
CA GLY A 182 -8.43 -17.86 9.54
C GLY A 182 -8.49 -17.86 8.02
N VAL A 183 -7.75 -18.76 7.36
CA VAL A 183 -7.63 -18.79 5.89
C VAL A 183 -8.99 -18.87 5.18
N ALA A 184 -9.98 -19.58 5.76
CA ALA A 184 -11.31 -19.74 5.19
C ALA A 184 -12.32 -18.65 5.63
N VAL A 185 -11.95 -17.73 6.51
CA VAL A 185 -12.85 -16.63 6.93
C VAL A 185 -13.23 -15.80 5.71
N THR A 186 -14.52 -15.67 5.47
CA THR A 186 -15.06 -14.85 4.38
C THR A 186 -15.67 -13.55 4.90
N THR A 187 -16.78 -13.62 5.63
CA THR A 187 -17.53 -12.47 6.16
C THR A 187 -17.69 -12.48 7.68
N GLY A 188 -17.04 -13.41 8.38
CA GLY A 188 -16.97 -13.41 9.84
C GLY A 188 -16.23 -12.18 10.36
N VAL A 189 -16.72 -11.58 11.44
CA VAL A 189 -16.12 -10.38 12.07
C VAL A 189 -15.80 -10.62 13.54
N GLN A 190 -14.90 -9.79 14.09
CA GLN A 190 -14.54 -9.80 15.50
C GLN A 190 -14.00 -11.17 15.99
N ASN A 191 -13.21 -11.83 15.14
CA ASN A 191 -12.57 -13.09 15.48
C ASN A 191 -11.11 -12.87 15.92
N THR A 192 -10.66 -13.62 16.93
CA THR A 192 -9.27 -13.69 17.37
C THR A 192 -8.75 -15.11 17.12
N LEU A 193 -7.86 -15.28 16.14
CA LEU A 193 -7.37 -16.56 15.63
C LEU A 193 -5.84 -16.56 15.74
N ILE A 194 -5.30 -17.23 16.76
CA ILE A 194 -3.85 -17.20 17.05
C ILE A 194 -3.28 -18.62 17.04
N GLY A 195 -2.41 -18.88 16.10
CA GLY A 195 -1.76 -20.17 15.91
C GLY A 195 -1.80 -20.61 14.45
N GLY A 196 -0.89 -21.48 14.05
CA GLY A 196 -0.91 -22.06 12.71
C GLY A 196 -2.20 -22.82 12.48
N LEU A 197 -2.93 -22.52 11.39
CA LEU A 197 -4.22 -23.12 11.04
C LEU A 197 -5.35 -22.90 12.07
N ALA A 198 -5.19 -21.93 12.98
CA ALA A 198 -6.27 -21.57 13.91
C ALA A 198 -7.47 -21.04 13.13
N GLY A 199 -8.65 -21.64 13.30
CA GLY A 199 -9.87 -21.29 12.57
C GLY A 199 -9.81 -21.56 11.06
N GLU A 200 -9.05 -22.55 10.60
CA GLU A 200 -8.87 -22.85 9.16
C GLU A 200 -10.17 -23.18 8.42
N THR A 201 -11.19 -23.65 9.12
CA THR A 201 -12.52 -23.98 8.57
C THR A 201 -13.59 -22.94 8.90
N LEU A 202 -13.24 -21.91 9.68
CA LEU A 202 -14.17 -20.86 10.07
C LEU A 202 -14.47 -19.97 8.86
N THR A 203 -15.73 -19.87 8.44
CA THR A 203 -16.12 -19.09 7.25
C THR A 203 -16.84 -17.78 7.60
N THR A 204 -18.06 -17.85 8.11
CA THR A 204 -18.93 -16.69 8.41
C THR A 204 -19.13 -16.48 9.92
N GLY A 205 -18.57 -17.35 10.74
CA GLY A 205 -18.67 -17.25 12.21
C GLY A 205 -18.00 -15.97 12.71
N SER A 206 -18.63 -15.32 13.68
CA SER A 206 -18.17 -14.09 14.29
C SER A 206 -17.99 -14.24 15.79
N TYR A 207 -17.22 -13.34 16.42
CA TYR A 207 -16.99 -13.30 17.87
C TYR A 207 -16.29 -14.57 18.43
N ASN A 208 -15.46 -15.24 17.61
CA ASN A 208 -14.74 -16.41 18.07
C ASN A 208 -13.36 -16.04 18.60
N THR A 209 -12.91 -16.75 19.62
CA THR A 209 -11.52 -16.72 20.10
C THR A 209 -10.95 -18.11 20.03
N LEU A 210 -10.04 -18.36 19.08
CA LEU A 210 -9.38 -19.63 18.84
C LEU A 210 -7.87 -19.42 19.02
N ILE A 211 -7.28 -20.08 20.00
CA ILE A 211 -5.85 -19.96 20.32
C ILE A 211 -5.25 -21.36 20.40
N GLY A 212 -4.31 -21.64 19.51
CA GLY A 212 -3.65 -22.93 19.39
C GLY A 212 -3.50 -23.35 17.93
N LYS A 213 -2.73 -24.42 17.71
CA LYS A 213 -2.60 -25.00 16.36
C LYS A 213 -3.84 -25.81 16.02
N GLU A 214 -4.38 -25.63 14.79
CA GLU A 214 -5.51 -26.43 14.27
C GLU A 214 -6.75 -26.42 15.22
N THR A 215 -7.08 -25.25 15.78
CA THR A 215 -8.22 -25.05 16.70
C THR A 215 -9.46 -24.54 15.96
#